data_71df3467f3c5e1592f46dd170befca88
#
_entry.id   71df3467f3c5e1592f46dd170befca88
#
_cell.length_a   1.000
_cell.length_b   1.000
_cell.length_c   1.000
_cell.angle_alpha   90.00
_cell.angle_beta   90.00
_cell.angle_gamma   90.00
#
_symmetry.space_group_name_H-M   'P 1'
#
loop_
_entity.id
_entity.type
_entity.pdbx_description
1 polymer ?
#
loop_
_entity_poly.entity_id
_entity_poly.type
_entity_poly.pdbx_seq_one_letter_code
_entity_poly.pdbx_strand_id
1 'polypeptide(L)'
;IDGHPQYAGIFGHPIADAYQTLLADRVEVLRGPASVLYGSNAMGGVVNIVTRKMHEDGIRTHLHTGYGSYNTLETELTNRIRKGRFSSVISGSYNRTDGHRADMGFEQYGGYGRIGYEVTDHWNLRADVNVTHFNASYPGPVSAPLLDGDQRITRGMTSFAVENEYGKTSGALSFFYNWGDHWINDGYTPSAGEGPQDDRFNSYDDMMGISWYQSARFFKDNRITVG
;
A
#
# COMPACT_ATOMS: atom_id res chain seq x y z
N ILE A 1 3.03 0.76 -4.53
CA ILE A 1 3.80 -0.28 -3.83
C ILE A 1 4.50 -1.12 -4.89
N ASP A 2 5.81 -1.36 -4.73
CA ASP A 2 6.65 -2.10 -5.70
C ASP A 2 6.49 -1.63 -7.16
N GLY A 3 6.32 -0.32 -7.36
CA GLY A 3 6.14 0.30 -8.67
C GLY A 3 4.70 0.36 -9.17
N HIS A 4 3.73 -0.25 -8.48
CA HIS A 4 2.32 -0.20 -8.86
C HIS A 4 1.62 1.01 -8.24
N PRO A 5 0.82 1.78 -9.04
CA PRO A 5 0.10 2.93 -8.53
C PRO A 5 -1.00 2.51 -7.55
N GLN A 6 -1.22 3.35 -6.55
CA GLN A 6 -2.21 3.19 -5.50
C GLN A 6 -2.93 4.53 -5.30
N TYR A 7 -4.17 4.64 -5.73
CA TYR A 7 -5.03 5.78 -5.43
C TYR A 7 -6.50 5.38 -5.52
N ALA A 8 -7.35 6.10 -4.81
CA ALA A 8 -8.79 5.93 -4.90
C ALA A 8 -9.30 6.57 -6.19
N GLY A 9 -10.00 5.80 -7.00
CA GLY A 9 -10.49 6.26 -8.30
C GLY A 9 -11.39 7.48 -8.21
N ILE A 10 -12.28 7.50 -7.22
CA ILE A 10 -13.25 8.58 -7.04
C ILE A 10 -12.64 9.91 -6.64
N PHE A 11 -11.56 9.92 -5.85
CA PHE A 11 -10.91 11.14 -5.38
C PHE A 11 -9.64 11.46 -6.16
N GLY A 12 -9.13 10.51 -6.94
CA GLY A 12 -7.86 10.66 -7.67
C GLY A 12 -6.64 10.84 -6.77
N HIS A 13 -6.74 10.53 -5.48
CA HIS A 13 -5.64 10.66 -4.52
C HIS A 13 -5.47 9.39 -3.68
N PRO A 14 -4.28 9.18 -3.08
CA PRO A 14 -4.03 8.07 -2.19
C PRO A 14 -4.85 8.19 -0.89
N ILE A 15 -5.27 7.04 -0.36
CA ILE A 15 -5.83 6.91 0.99
C ILE A 15 -4.70 6.45 1.89
N ALA A 16 -4.11 7.38 2.63
CA ALA A 16 -2.86 7.15 3.35
C ALA A 16 -2.96 6.04 4.40
N ASP A 17 -4.09 5.93 5.08
CA ASP A 17 -4.33 4.93 6.13
C ASP A 17 -4.41 3.48 5.60
N ALA A 18 -4.55 3.32 4.29
CA ALA A 18 -4.51 2.01 3.64
C ALA A 18 -3.09 1.48 3.39
N TYR A 19 -2.04 2.29 3.62
CA TYR A 19 -0.67 1.85 3.37
C TYR A 19 -0.02 1.27 4.62
N GLN A 20 0.64 0.13 4.43
CA GLN A 20 1.41 -0.52 5.47
C GLN A 20 2.90 -0.34 5.18
N THR A 21 3.59 0.40 6.03
CA THR A 21 5.03 0.64 5.91
C THR A 21 5.88 -0.42 6.61
N LEU A 22 5.29 -1.21 7.49
CA LEU A 22 6.00 -2.25 8.25
C LEU A 22 6.61 -3.34 7.35
N LEU A 23 5.99 -3.60 6.18
CA LEU A 23 6.52 -4.51 5.16
C LEU A 23 7.65 -3.91 4.33
N ALA A 24 7.89 -2.60 4.44
CA ALA A 24 8.85 -1.92 3.62
C ALA A 24 10.29 -2.33 3.96
N ASP A 25 11.08 -2.57 2.93
CA ASP A 25 12.52 -2.58 3.02
C ASP A 25 13.03 -1.14 3.04
N ARG A 26 12.46 -0.31 2.15
CA ARG A 26 12.72 1.11 2.04
C ARG A 26 11.55 1.84 1.42
N VAL A 27 11.51 3.14 1.64
CA VAL A 27 10.61 4.07 0.97
C VAL A 27 11.44 4.96 0.06
N GLU A 28 11.12 4.95 -1.23
CA GLU A 28 11.80 5.77 -2.25
C GLU A 28 10.92 6.98 -2.56
N VAL A 29 11.48 8.18 -2.48
CA VAL A 29 10.78 9.43 -2.82
C VAL A 29 11.43 10.04 -4.04
N LEU A 30 10.71 10.02 -5.16
CA LEU A 30 11.11 10.71 -6.38
C LEU A 30 10.36 12.04 -6.46
N ARG A 31 11.09 13.13 -6.47
CA ARG A 31 10.55 14.50 -6.58
C ARG A 31 10.58 14.97 -8.02
N GLY A 32 9.50 15.59 -8.47
CA GLY A 32 9.36 16.07 -9.84
C GLY A 32 8.64 15.08 -10.75
N PRO A 33 8.48 15.39 -12.04
CA PRO A 33 7.68 14.62 -12.96
C PRO A 33 8.27 13.22 -13.20
N ALA A 34 7.46 12.20 -12.93
CA ALA A 34 7.81 10.80 -13.09
C ALA A 34 6.77 10.02 -13.94
N SER A 35 5.94 10.75 -14.67
CA SER A 35 4.79 10.20 -15.42
C SER A 35 5.19 9.19 -16.48
N VAL A 36 6.40 9.27 -17.02
CA VAL A 36 6.90 8.32 -18.03
C VAL A 36 6.98 6.90 -17.50
N LEU A 37 7.30 6.74 -16.21
CA LEU A 37 7.47 5.41 -15.59
C LEU A 37 6.29 5.00 -14.70
N TYR A 38 5.58 5.98 -14.12
CA TYR A 38 4.58 5.73 -13.08
C TYR A 38 3.16 6.19 -13.45
N GLY A 39 2.95 6.65 -14.68
CA GLY A 39 1.65 7.07 -15.19
C GLY A 39 1.31 8.54 -14.89
N SER A 40 0.18 9.00 -15.44
CA SER A 40 -0.21 10.42 -15.48
C SER A 40 -0.33 11.09 -14.12
N ASN A 41 -0.65 10.37 -13.06
CA ASN A 41 -0.79 10.92 -11.71
C ASN A 41 0.55 11.21 -11.01
N ALA A 42 1.67 10.84 -11.61
CA ALA A 42 3.03 11.06 -11.08
C ALA A 42 3.66 12.38 -11.53
N MET A 43 2.87 13.43 -11.80
CA MET A 43 3.39 14.73 -12.27
C MET A 43 4.17 15.49 -11.19
N GLY A 44 3.77 15.39 -9.94
CA GLY A 44 4.45 16.04 -8.80
C GLY A 44 5.53 15.20 -8.13
N GLY A 45 5.53 13.91 -8.38
CA GLY A 45 6.45 12.95 -7.78
C GLY A 45 5.82 11.60 -7.48
N VAL A 46 6.63 10.71 -6.89
CA VAL A 46 6.22 9.35 -6.50
C VAL A 46 6.79 9.03 -5.13
N VAL A 47 5.97 8.41 -4.30
CA VAL A 47 6.41 7.69 -3.09
C VAL A 47 6.25 6.20 -3.37
N ASN A 48 7.35 5.47 -3.48
CA ASN A 48 7.36 4.04 -3.75
C ASN A 48 7.75 3.26 -2.50
N ILE A 49 6.87 2.42 -2.02
CA ILE A 49 7.11 1.50 -0.91
C ILE A 49 7.66 0.20 -1.52
N VAL A 50 8.93 -0.08 -1.27
CA VAL A 50 9.59 -1.29 -1.76
C VAL A 50 9.55 -2.35 -0.67
N THR A 51 8.94 -3.49 -0.97
CA THR A 51 8.78 -4.58 0.01
C THR A 51 10.07 -5.39 0.17
N ARG A 52 10.28 -5.91 1.38
CA ARG A 52 11.46 -6.71 1.71
C ARG A 52 11.51 -8.01 0.91
N LYS A 53 12.69 -8.31 0.39
CA LYS A 53 13.00 -9.58 -0.28
C LYS A 53 13.96 -10.40 0.59
N MET A 54 13.93 -11.70 0.40
CA MET A 54 14.89 -12.62 1.01
C MET A 54 15.84 -13.12 -0.07
N HIS A 55 17.17 -12.94 0.14
CA HIS A 55 18.20 -13.27 -0.85
C HIS A 55 18.87 -14.61 -0.57
N GLU A 56 18.82 -15.08 0.69
CA GLU A 56 19.44 -16.32 1.14
C GLU A 56 18.37 -17.33 1.52
N ASP A 57 18.66 -18.62 1.31
CA ASP A 57 17.79 -19.70 1.72
C ASP A 57 17.58 -19.72 3.24
N GLY A 58 16.37 -20.00 3.64
CA GLY A 58 16.00 -20.09 5.05
C GLY A 58 14.59 -19.62 5.32
N ILE A 59 14.27 -19.56 6.60
CA ILE A 59 12.99 -19.07 7.13
C ILE A 59 13.30 -17.96 8.12
N ARG A 60 12.62 -16.83 7.99
CA ARG A 60 12.72 -15.71 8.94
C ARG A 60 11.32 -15.29 9.35
N THR A 61 11.07 -15.38 10.65
CA THR A 61 9.82 -14.88 11.25
C THR A 61 10.14 -13.65 12.08
N HIS A 62 9.35 -12.61 11.90
CA HIS A 62 9.42 -11.37 12.66
C HIS A 62 8.07 -11.12 13.30
N LEU A 63 8.09 -10.92 14.62
CA LEU A 63 6.94 -10.48 15.39
C LEU A 63 7.28 -9.11 15.98
N HIS A 64 6.44 -8.14 15.69
CA HIS A 64 6.43 -6.84 16.35
C HIS A 64 5.15 -6.72 17.18
N THR A 65 5.26 -6.23 18.40
CA THR A 65 4.12 -5.84 19.22
C THR A 65 4.49 -4.64 20.08
N GLY A 66 3.61 -3.67 20.12
CA GLY A 66 3.75 -2.46 20.91
C GLY A 66 2.45 -2.14 21.62
N TYR A 67 2.54 -1.66 22.85
CA TYR A 67 1.40 -1.17 23.60
C TYR A 67 1.71 0.19 24.22
N GLY A 68 0.80 1.14 24.10
CA GLY A 68 1.03 2.51 24.54
C GLY A 68 -0.22 3.20 25.10
N SER A 69 -0.10 4.50 25.32
CA SER A 69 -1.17 5.35 25.83
C SER A 69 -2.43 5.26 24.95
N TYR A 70 -3.58 5.55 25.55
CA TYR A 70 -4.88 5.52 24.87
C TYR A 70 -5.24 4.15 24.30
N ASN A 71 -4.83 3.06 24.99
CA ASN A 71 -5.07 1.70 24.57
C ASN A 71 -4.51 1.39 23.16
N THR A 72 -3.43 2.08 22.79
CA THR A 72 -2.77 1.86 21.51
C THR A 72 -2.08 0.51 21.50
N LEU A 73 -2.44 -0.33 20.54
CA LEU A 73 -1.83 -1.62 20.29
C LEU A 73 -1.39 -1.68 18.84
N GLU A 74 -0.15 -2.08 18.63
CA GLU A 74 0.42 -2.37 17.31
C GLU A 74 0.91 -3.80 17.29
N THR A 75 0.51 -4.59 16.31
CA THR A 75 0.96 -5.97 16.17
C THR A 75 1.17 -6.31 14.71
N GLU A 76 2.30 -6.91 14.40
CA GLU A 76 2.61 -7.46 13.09
C GLU A 76 3.33 -8.81 13.24
N LEU A 77 2.90 -9.77 12.45
CA LEU A 77 3.61 -11.04 12.26
C LEU A 77 3.96 -11.19 10.79
N THR A 78 5.24 -11.28 10.48
CA THR A 78 5.75 -11.50 9.12
C THR A 78 6.58 -12.77 9.08
N ASN A 79 6.25 -13.66 8.15
CA ASN A 79 7.05 -14.85 7.84
C ASN A 79 7.60 -14.73 6.41
N ARG A 80 8.89 -15.02 6.25
CA ARG A 80 9.61 -15.01 4.97
C ARG A 80 10.34 -16.33 4.80
N ILE A 81 10.17 -16.91 3.63
CA ILE A 81 10.79 -18.19 3.26
C ILE A 81 11.49 -18.00 1.93
N ARG A 82 12.71 -18.52 1.83
CA ARG A 82 13.38 -18.80 0.56
C ARG A 82 13.92 -20.22 0.60
N LYS A 83 13.68 -20.97 -0.47
CA LYS A 83 14.24 -22.31 -0.68
C LYS A 83 14.54 -22.50 -2.16
N GLY A 84 15.81 -22.46 -2.50
CA GLY A 84 16.26 -22.52 -3.88
C GLY A 84 15.61 -21.42 -4.73
N ARG A 85 14.85 -21.80 -5.73
CA ARG A 85 14.17 -20.89 -6.66
C ARG A 85 12.84 -20.34 -6.16
N PHE A 86 12.31 -20.82 -5.04
CA PHE A 86 11.05 -20.37 -4.46
C PHE A 86 11.28 -19.37 -3.35
N SER A 87 10.45 -18.32 -3.31
CA SER A 87 10.39 -17.38 -2.20
C SER A 87 8.95 -17.03 -1.85
N SER A 88 8.69 -16.76 -0.57
CA SER A 88 7.39 -16.26 -0.11
C SER A 88 7.55 -15.27 1.04
N VAL A 89 6.59 -14.35 1.14
CA VAL A 89 6.38 -13.45 2.27
C VAL A 89 4.90 -13.51 2.61
N ILE A 90 4.58 -13.72 3.86
CA ILE A 90 3.21 -13.64 4.40
C ILE A 90 3.28 -12.76 5.63
N SER A 91 2.41 -11.77 5.70
CA SER A 91 2.30 -10.87 6.85
C SER A 91 0.85 -10.60 7.21
N GLY A 92 0.61 -10.45 8.51
CA GLY A 92 -0.65 -9.95 9.05
C GLY A 92 -0.36 -8.89 10.10
N SER A 93 -1.20 -7.86 10.15
CA SER A 93 -1.08 -6.77 11.13
C SER A 93 -2.43 -6.40 11.72
N TYR A 94 -2.38 -5.93 12.96
CA TYR A 94 -3.51 -5.36 13.66
C TYR A 94 -3.04 -4.16 14.47
N ASN A 95 -3.69 -3.01 14.27
CA ASN A 95 -3.40 -1.78 14.96
C ASN A 95 -4.70 -1.18 15.51
N ARG A 96 -4.67 -0.63 16.71
CA ARG A 96 -5.78 0.10 17.28
C ARG A 96 -5.33 1.19 18.22
N THR A 97 -6.16 2.19 18.41
CA THR A 97 -6.05 3.19 19.47
C THR A 97 -7.42 3.77 19.79
N ASP A 98 -7.67 4.13 21.05
CA ASP A 98 -8.86 4.86 21.44
C ASP A 98 -8.74 6.39 21.15
N GLY A 99 -7.49 6.84 20.83
CA GLY A 99 -7.20 8.26 20.60
C GLY A 99 -7.06 9.07 21.89
N HIS A 100 -6.50 10.27 21.79
CA HIS A 100 -6.21 11.12 22.96
C HIS A 100 -7.45 11.94 23.42
N ARG A 101 -8.58 11.83 22.75
CA ARG A 101 -9.87 12.43 23.11
C ARG A 101 -11.02 11.56 22.60
N ALA A 102 -12.26 11.85 23.05
CA ALA A 102 -13.46 11.16 22.59
C ALA A 102 -13.61 11.21 21.06
N ASP A 103 -14.19 10.16 20.49
CA ASP A 103 -14.48 10.01 19.06
C ASP A 103 -13.25 10.10 18.15
N MET A 104 -12.08 9.62 18.63
CA MET A 104 -10.83 9.50 17.87
C MET A 104 -10.34 8.03 17.72
N GLY A 105 -11.26 7.09 17.85
CA GLY A 105 -10.92 5.68 17.69
C GLY A 105 -10.39 5.36 16.31
N PHE A 106 -9.37 4.50 16.26
CA PHE A 106 -8.82 3.93 15.02
C PHE A 106 -8.58 2.45 15.21
N GLU A 107 -8.93 1.65 14.22
CA GLU A 107 -8.67 0.23 14.17
C GLU A 107 -8.35 -0.18 12.74
N GLN A 108 -7.28 -0.98 12.57
CA GLN A 108 -6.82 -1.41 11.25
C GLN A 108 -6.40 -2.87 11.26
N TYR A 109 -6.81 -3.59 10.22
CA TYR A 109 -6.37 -4.95 9.90
C TYR A 109 -5.63 -4.94 8.57
N GLY A 110 -4.51 -5.62 8.51
CA GLY A 110 -3.71 -5.74 7.31
C GLY A 110 -3.30 -7.16 7.00
N GLY A 111 -3.30 -7.50 5.72
CA GLY A 111 -2.78 -8.76 5.21
C GLY A 111 -1.96 -8.55 3.96
N TYR A 112 -0.80 -9.20 3.88
CA TYR A 112 0.07 -9.20 2.72
C TYR A 112 0.58 -10.60 2.42
N GLY A 113 0.51 -10.98 1.16
CA GLY A 113 1.08 -12.22 0.66
C GLY A 113 1.85 -11.97 -0.62
N ARG A 114 3.02 -12.61 -0.75
CA ARG A 114 3.83 -12.59 -1.95
C ARG A 114 4.44 -13.95 -2.18
N ILE A 115 4.45 -14.39 -3.43
CA ILE A 115 5.21 -15.54 -3.89
C ILE A 115 6.12 -15.13 -5.04
N GLY A 116 7.29 -15.72 -5.11
CA GLY A 116 8.24 -15.55 -6.20
C GLY A 116 8.85 -16.90 -6.61
N TYR A 117 9.08 -17.05 -7.89
CA TYR A 117 9.72 -18.23 -8.45
C TYR A 117 10.70 -17.88 -9.56
N GLU A 118 11.97 -18.22 -9.37
CA GLU A 118 13.03 -18.04 -10.36
C GLU A 118 12.94 -19.17 -11.39
N VAL A 119 12.28 -18.91 -12.53
CA VAL A 119 12.11 -19.90 -13.62
C VAL A 119 13.47 -20.30 -14.19
N THR A 120 14.33 -19.28 -14.36
CA THR A 120 15.75 -19.45 -14.73
C THR A 120 16.60 -18.48 -13.89
N ASP A 121 17.91 -18.50 -14.06
CA ASP A 121 18.82 -17.55 -13.40
C ASP A 121 18.60 -16.09 -13.85
N HIS A 122 17.80 -15.87 -14.91
CA HIS A 122 17.54 -14.57 -15.50
C HIS A 122 16.06 -14.18 -15.48
N TRP A 123 15.14 -15.10 -15.20
CA TRP A 123 13.72 -14.87 -15.26
C TRP A 123 13.04 -15.23 -13.95
N ASN A 124 12.27 -14.31 -13.42
CA ASN A 124 11.51 -14.44 -12.19
C ASN A 124 10.03 -14.16 -12.42
N LEU A 125 9.18 -14.99 -11.84
CA LEU A 125 7.74 -14.75 -11.73
C LEU A 125 7.43 -14.28 -10.32
N ARG A 126 6.53 -13.32 -10.21
CA ARG A 126 6.08 -12.77 -8.93
C ARG A 126 4.58 -12.58 -8.94
N ALA A 127 3.94 -12.94 -7.84
CA ALA A 127 2.56 -12.57 -7.57
C ALA A 127 2.45 -12.07 -6.14
N ASP A 128 1.64 -11.04 -5.92
CA ASP A 128 1.39 -10.51 -4.58
C ASP A 128 -0.06 -10.04 -4.41
N VAL A 129 -0.49 -10.01 -3.16
CA VAL A 129 -1.77 -9.49 -2.72
C VAL A 129 -1.57 -8.70 -1.44
N ASN A 130 -2.21 -7.54 -1.36
CA ASN A 130 -2.29 -6.71 -0.17
C ASN A 130 -3.75 -6.33 0.08
N VAL A 131 -4.20 -6.46 1.31
CA VAL A 131 -5.54 -6.03 1.74
C VAL A 131 -5.43 -5.32 3.07
N THR A 132 -6.07 -4.17 3.17
CA THR A 132 -6.17 -3.39 4.39
C THR A 132 -7.61 -2.99 4.62
N HIS A 133 -8.09 -3.19 5.83
CA HIS A 133 -9.37 -2.68 6.31
C HIS A 133 -9.12 -1.81 7.52
N PHE A 134 -9.75 -0.64 7.58
CA PHE A 134 -9.71 0.19 8.77
C PHE A 134 -11.04 0.88 9.06
N ASN A 135 -11.25 1.14 10.34
CA ASN A 135 -12.31 1.98 10.89
C ASN A 135 -11.64 3.17 11.59
N ALA A 136 -12.07 4.37 11.30
CA ALA A 136 -11.55 5.58 11.92
C ALA A 136 -12.67 6.55 12.24
N SER A 137 -12.62 7.12 13.45
CA SER A 137 -13.49 8.21 13.86
C SER A 137 -12.69 9.49 13.90
N TYR A 138 -13.32 10.61 13.55
CA TYR A 138 -12.66 11.92 13.55
C TYR A 138 -13.59 12.99 14.13
N PRO A 139 -13.26 13.51 15.30
CA PRO A 139 -14.12 14.44 16.03
C PRO A 139 -13.99 15.90 15.60
N GLY A 140 -13.34 16.20 14.48
CA GLY A 140 -13.10 17.58 14.04
C GLY A 140 -12.22 18.39 15.00
N PRO A 141 -12.12 19.71 14.86
CA PRO A 141 -11.36 20.58 15.77
C PRO A 141 -12.08 20.74 17.11
N VAL A 142 -11.32 20.98 18.20
CA VAL A 142 -11.87 21.15 19.55
C VAL A 142 -12.84 22.33 19.63
N SER A 143 -12.60 23.38 18.85
CA SER A 143 -13.44 24.59 18.80
C SER A 143 -14.81 24.40 18.09
N ALA A 144 -14.89 23.34 17.25
CA ALA A 144 -16.09 22.98 16.51
C ALA A 144 -16.13 21.46 16.36
N PRO A 145 -16.49 20.71 17.41
CA PRO A 145 -16.51 19.26 17.38
C PRO A 145 -17.47 18.74 16.31
N LEU A 146 -17.01 17.74 15.59
CA LEU A 146 -17.78 16.98 14.63
C LEU A 146 -18.38 15.77 15.34
N LEU A 147 -19.66 15.54 15.16
CA LEU A 147 -20.37 14.35 15.64
C LEU A 147 -20.62 13.39 14.48
N ASP A 148 -20.64 12.09 14.76
CA ASP A 148 -20.86 11.01 13.79
C ASP A 148 -19.87 11.00 12.61
N GLY A 149 -18.70 11.64 12.79
CA GLY A 149 -17.63 11.58 11.80
C GLY A 149 -16.91 10.25 11.88
N ASP A 150 -17.17 9.33 10.95
CA ASP A 150 -16.54 8.02 10.91
C ASP A 150 -16.39 7.50 9.48
N GLN A 151 -15.43 6.61 9.30
CA GLN A 151 -15.16 5.97 8.01
C GLN A 151 -14.76 4.51 8.20
N ARG A 152 -15.19 3.68 7.25
CA ARG A 152 -14.80 2.29 7.11
C ARG A 152 -14.32 2.09 5.69
N ILE A 153 -13.08 1.71 5.55
CA ILE A 153 -12.46 1.60 4.24
C ILE A 153 -11.75 0.26 4.14
N THR A 154 -12.02 -0.43 3.04
CA THR A 154 -11.27 -1.61 2.62
C THR A 154 -10.57 -1.29 1.31
N ARG A 155 -9.26 -1.47 1.28
CA ARG A 155 -8.46 -1.35 0.05
C ARG A 155 -7.70 -2.64 -0.18
N GLY A 156 -7.70 -3.07 -1.42
CA GLY A 156 -6.93 -4.23 -1.84
C GLY A 156 -6.16 -3.99 -3.12
N MET A 157 -5.10 -4.75 -3.29
CA MET A 157 -4.31 -4.80 -4.51
C MET A 157 -3.85 -6.23 -4.75
N THR A 158 -3.83 -6.64 -5.99
CA THR A 158 -3.08 -7.82 -6.43
C THR A 158 -2.23 -7.48 -7.64
N SER A 159 -1.08 -8.11 -7.75
CA SER A 159 -0.23 -7.97 -8.92
C SER A 159 0.39 -9.29 -9.35
N PHE A 160 0.72 -9.35 -10.63
CA PHE A 160 1.53 -10.42 -11.23
C PHE A 160 2.59 -9.80 -12.11
N ALA A 161 3.83 -10.25 -11.99
CA ALA A 161 4.94 -9.75 -12.79
C ALA A 161 5.83 -10.86 -13.31
N VAL A 162 6.33 -10.64 -14.53
CA VAL A 162 7.43 -11.39 -15.14
C VAL A 162 8.61 -10.45 -15.25
N GLU A 163 9.67 -10.76 -14.55
CA GLU A 163 10.87 -9.92 -14.45
C GLU A 163 12.05 -10.62 -15.14
N ASN A 164 12.89 -9.85 -15.82
CA ASN A 164 14.16 -10.37 -16.37
C ASN A 164 15.34 -9.55 -15.88
N GLU A 165 16.47 -10.23 -15.66
CA GLU A 165 17.72 -9.59 -15.25
C GLU A 165 18.92 -10.32 -15.91
N TYR A 166 19.65 -9.57 -16.70
CA TYR A 166 20.91 -9.98 -17.33
C TYR A 166 21.99 -8.97 -16.96
N GLY A 167 23.26 -9.29 -17.17
CA GLY A 167 24.36 -8.41 -16.76
C GLY A 167 24.28 -6.96 -17.27
N LYS A 168 23.65 -6.72 -18.43
CA LYS A 168 23.51 -5.40 -19.04
C LYS A 168 22.06 -4.94 -19.23
N THR A 169 21.08 -5.82 -19.08
CA THR A 169 19.68 -5.50 -19.32
C THR A 169 18.80 -6.01 -18.18
N SER A 170 17.76 -5.27 -17.84
CA SER A 170 16.75 -5.69 -16.89
C SER A 170 15.39 -5.08 -17.26
N GLY A 171 14.32 -5.80 -16.98
CA GLY A 171 12.98 -5.32 -17.27
C GLY A 171 11.90 -6.10 -16.56
N ALA A 172 10.69 -5.61 -16.67
CA ALA A 172 9.50 -6.27 -16.15
C ALA A 172 8.28 -5.99 -17.02
N LEU A 173 7.43 -7.00 -17.11
CA LEU A 173 6.04 -6.88 -17.54
C LEU A 173 5.17 -7.21 -16.34
N SER A 174 4.29 -6.31 -15.94
CA SER A 174 3.42 -6.50 -14.78
C SER A 174 1.98 -6.12 -15.09
N PHE A 175 1.09 -6.89 -14.49
CA PHE A 175 -0.34 -6.62 -14.40
C PHE A 175 -0.67 -6.32 -12.95
N PHE A 176 -1.56 -5.36 -12.69
CA PHE A 176 -2.07 -5.07 -11.36
C PHE A 176 -3.58 -4.81 -11.39
N TYR A 177 -4.22 -5.09 -10.28
CA TYR A 177 -5.62 -4.81 -10.02
C TYR A 177 -5.77 -4.29 -8.59
N ASN A 178 -6.33 -3.08 -8.44
CA ASN A 178 -6.63 -2.44 -7.17
C ASN A 178 -8.15 -2.34 -7.03
N TRP A 179 -8.63 -2.45 -5.80
CA TRP A 179 -10.05 -2.22 -5.49
C TRP A 179 -10.20 -1.50 -4.16
N GLY A 180 -11.32 -0.82 -3.99
CA GLY A 180 -11.65 -0.15 -2.76
C GLY A 180 -13.14 -0.11 -2.51
N ASP A 181 -13.51 -0.31 -1.25
CA ASP A 181 -14.86 -0.13 -0.73
C ASP A 181 -14.78 0.92 0.39
N HIS A 182 -15.55 1.99 0.23
CA HIS A 182 -15.51 3.15 1.10
C HIS A 182 -16.91 3.42 1.64
N TRP A 183 -17.02 3.48 2.95
CA TRP A 183 -18.18 3.93 3.65
C TRP A 183 -17.74 5.08 4.56
N ILE A 184 -18.24 6.28 4.29
CA ILE A 184 -17.82 7.53 4.93
C ILE A 184 -19.06 8.26 5.42
N ASN A 185 -19.03 8.66 6.68
CA ASN A 185 -19.93 9.63 7.25
C ASN A 185 -19.13 10.88 7.61
N ASP A 186 -19.39 11.96 6.90
CA ASP A 186 -18.66 13.21 7.11
C ASP A 186 -19.02 13.89 8.45
N GLY A 187 -20.04 13.36 9.15
CA GLY A 187 -20.50 13.90 10.41
C GLY A 187 -21.22 15.23 10.27
N TYR A 188 -21.48 15.89 11.40
CA TYR A 188 -22.10 17.21 11.43
C TYR A 188 -21.57 18.05 12.60
N THR A 189 -21.62 19.37 12.45
CA THR A 189 -21.13 20.33 13.43
C THR A 189 -22.34 21.08 14.09
N PRO A 190 -22.78 20.68 15.29
CA PRO A 190 -23.94 21.32 15.95
C PRO A 190 -23.75 22.82 16.17
N SER A 191 -22.54 23.29 16.46
CA SER A 191 -22.23 24.70 16.63
C SER A 191 -22.40 25.55 15.37
N ALA A 192 -22.41 24.90 14.19
CA ALA A 192 -22.74 25.53 12.92
C ALA A 192 -24.26 25.45 12.58
N GLY A 193 -25.08 24.88 13.45
CA GLY A 193 -26.47 24.65 13.19
C GLY A 193 -26.81 23.45 12.32
N GLU A 194 -25.83 22.56 12.12
CA GLU A 194 -26.00 21.34 11.39
C GLU A 194 -26.63 20.24 12.27
N GLY A 195 -27.30 19.28 11.65
CA GLY A 195 -27.87 18.11 12.29
C GLY A 195 -27.39 16.81 11.70
N PRO A 196 -27.75 15.66 12.30
CA PRO A 196 -27.40 14.36 11.78
C PRO A 196 -27.76 14.23 10.30
N GLN A 197 -26.83 13.65 9.52
CA GLN A 197 -27.06 13.37 8.10
C GLN A 197 -27.54 11.92 7.96
N ASP A 198 -28.66 11.74 7.23
CA ASP A 198 -29.20 10.41 6.96
C ASP A 198 -28.45 9.71 5.83
N ASP A 199 -27.87 10.50 4.92
CA ASP A 199 -27.15 9.98 3.77
C ASP A 199 -25.65 9.87 4.07
N ARG A 200 -25.14 8.63 3.96
CA ARG A 200 -23.72 8.31 4.07
C ARG A 200 -23.15 8.06 2.69
N PHE A 201 -21.91 8.48 2.52
CA PHE A 201 -21.23 8.25 1.27
C PHE A 201 -20.75 6.79 1.18
N ASN A 202 -21.25 6.06 0.20
CA ASN A 202 -20.78 4.72 -0.15
C ASN A 202 -20.21 4.75 -1.55
N SER A 203 -19.02 4.24 -1.71
CA SER A 203 -18.41 4.09 -3.03
C SER A 203 -17.59 2.82 -3.14
N TYR A 204 -17.59 2.29 -4.35
CA TYR A 204 -16.69 1.23 -4.77
C TYR A 204 -15.88 1.75 -5.94
N ASP A 205 -14.58 1.53 -5.92
CA ASP A 205 -13.71 1.81 -7.05
C ASP A 205 -12.79 0.64 -7.35
N ASP A 206 -12.46 0.49 -8.61
CA ASP A 206 -11.44 -0.44 -9.05
C ASP A 206 -10.58 0.16 -10.15
N MET A 207 -9.36 -0.34 -10.25
CA MET A 207 -8.40 0.06 -11.25
C MET A 207 -7.52 -1.12 -11.62
N MET A 208 -7.37 -1.37 -12.90
CA MET A 208 -6.42 -2.36 -13.40
C MET A 208 -5.49 -1.73 -14.44
N GLY A 209 -4.32 -2.31 -14.55
CA GLY A 209 -3.36 -1.84 -15.53
C GLY A 209 -2.28 -2.85 -15.85
N ILE A 210 -1.62 -2.58 -16.95
CA ILE A 210 -0.43 -3.30 -17.38
C ILE A 210 0.69 -2.27 -17.48
N SER A 211 1.85 -2.61 -16.95
CA SER A 211 3.06 -1.82 -17.13
C SER A 211 4.18 -2.69 -17.67
N TRP A 212 4.98 -2.10 -18.55
CA TRP A 212 6.16 -2.73 -19.09
C TRP A 212 7.32 -1.74 -19.12
N TYR A 213 8.49 -2.19 -18.76
CA TYR A 213 9.71 -1.45 -19.03
C TYR A 213 10.87 -2.40 -19.36
N GLN A 214 11.82 -1.90 -20.13
CA GLN A 214 13.09 -2.55 -20.37
C GLN A 214 14.22 -1.53 -20.29
N SER A 215 15.24 -1.83 -19.46
CA SER A 215 16.44 -1.04 -19.29
C SER A 215 17.63 -1.76 -19.91
N ALA A 216 18.54 -1.01 -20.53
CA ALA A 216 19.79 -1.55 -21.06
C ALA A 216 20.95 -0.58 -20.81
N ARG A 217 22.15 -1.16 -20.62
CA ARG A 217 23.44 -0.43 -20.54
C ARG A 217 24.24 -0.77 -21.79
N PHE A 218 24.22 0.13 -22.77
CA PHE A 218 24.95 -0.09 -24.04
C PHE A 218 26.40 0.38 -23.95
N PHE A 219 26.66 1.45 -23.21
CA PHE A 219 27.99 2.05 -23.03
C PHE A 219 28.31 2.19 -21.53
N LYS A 220 29.57 2.52 -21.24
CA LYS A 220 29.98 2.82 -19.86
C LYS A 220 29.17 4.03 -19.32
N ASP A 221 28.73 3.91 -18.08
CA ASP A 221 28.04 4.99 -17.32
C ASP A 221 26.71 5.47 -17.93
N ASN A 222 26.07 4.69 -18.81
CA ASN A 222 24.72 5.01 -19.27
C ASN A 222 23.72 3.87 -18.98
N ARG A 223 22.46 4.24 -18.83
CA ARG A 223 21.31 3.36 -18.80
C ARG A 223 20.19 3.99 -19.61
N ILE A 224 19.69 3.28 -20.58
CA ILE A 224 18.51 3.66 -21.36
C ILE A 224 17.36 2.78 -20.88
N THR A 225 16.25 3.40 -20.53
CA THR A 225 14.99 2.71 -20.15
C THR A 225 13.90 3.14 -21.11
N VAL A 226 13.16 2.16 -21.61
CA VAL A 226 11.95 2.33 -22.42
C VAL A 226 10.80 1.62 -21.71
N GLY A 227 9.59 2.17 -21.85
CA GLY A 227 8.38 1.62 -21.25
C GLY A 227 7.16 2.46 -21.62
#